data_8e49237e678a1a8ef61468e858a3eb55
#
_entry.id   8e49237e678a1a8ef61468e858a3eb55
#
_cell.length_a   1.000
_cell.length_b   1.000
_cell.length_c   1.000
_cell.angle_alpha   90.00
_cell.angle_beta   90.00
_cell.angle_gamma   90.00
#
_symmetry.space_group_name_H-M   'P 1'
#
loop_
_entity.id
_entity.type
_entity.pdbx_description
1 polymer ?
#
loop_
_entity_poly.entity_id
_entity_poly.type
_entity_poly.pdbx_seq_one_letter_code
_entity_poly.pdbx_strand_id
1 'polypeptide(L)'
;MKVFDSLKALEKTKEFIDWRTNNKEYYLVSLFYISDKPNEIQIDYYNSKKNTITSFNYSKNSVFVVKDSQVMSKTKKELKPLVLEGISEFDNALETALSYKKEKHSKEEVYKTIIILQNDDTITKEGRIIWNIIFITNSFKVINYKLDAKNLELLSQNINSIFSFIQK
;
A
#
# COMPACT_ATOMS: atom_id res chain seq x y z
N MET A 1 -3.72 -11.73 -6.97
CA MET A 1 -4.96 -10.92 -6.78
C MET A 1 -4.98 -9.78 -7.78
N LYS A 2 -6.10 -9.55 -8.45
CA LYS A 2 -6.20 -8.45 -9.44
C LYS A 2 -6.57 -7.14 -8.74
N VAL A 3 -5.58 -6.47 -8.17
CA VAL A 3 -5.75 -5.26 -7.35
C VAL A 3 -6.37 -4.10 -8.15
N PHE A 4 -5.94 -3.92 -9.40
CA PHE A 4 -6.49 -2.86 -10.27
C PHE A 4 -7.93 -3.14 -10.72
N ASP A 5 -8.32 -4.43 -10.87
CA ASP A 5 -9.72 -4.78 -11.14
C ASP A 5 -10.60 -4.48 -9.92
N SER A 6 -10.08 -4.67 -8.70
CA SER A 6 -10.79 -4.30 -7.47
C SER A 6 -11.01 -2.79 -7.35
N LEU A 7 -10.02 -1.98 -7.73
CA LEU A 7 -10.17 -0.52 -7.79
C LEU A 7 -11.26 -0.12 -8.79
N LYS A 8 -11.20 -0.65 -10.03
CA LYS A 8 -12.22 -0.39 -11.05
C LYS A 8 -13.62 -0.85 -10.64
N ALA A 9 -13.70 -1.94 -9.87
CA ALA A 9 -14.98 -2.45 -9.36
C ALA A 9 -15.51 -1.55 -8.23
N LEU A 10 -14.66 -1.10 -7.29
CA LEU A 10 -15.04 -0.11 -6.28
C LEU A 10 -15.63 1.16 -6.91
N GLU A 11 -14.96 1.71 -7.94
CA GLU A 11 -15.39 2.95 -8.60
C GLU A 11 -16.77 2.88 -9.24
N LYS A 12 -17.29 1.66 -9.47
CA LYS A 12 -18.65 1.41 -9.99
C LYS A 12 -19.68 1.19 -8.89
N THR A 13 -19.27 1.09 -7.62
CA THR A 13 -20.22 0.90 -6.52
C THR A 13 -21.00 2.18 -6.21
N LYS A 14 -22.22 1.99 -5.70
CA LYS A 14 -23.06 3.13 -5.29
C LYS A 14 -22.37 3.95 -4.19
N GLU A 15 -21.76 3.29 -3.22
CA GLU A 15 -21.05 3.91 -2.10
C GLU A 15 -19.96 4.85 -2.57
N PHE A 16 -19.17 4.43 -3.56
CA PHE A 16 -18.10 5.25 -4.13
C PHE A 16 -18.66 6.41 -4.96
N ILE A 17 -19.65 6.17 -5.81
CA ILE A 17 -20.27 7.18 -6.68
C ILE A 17 -20.90 8.28 -5.82
N ASP A 18 -21.68 7.90 -4.79
CA ASP A 18 -22.34 8.83 -3.89
C ASP A 18 -21.31 9.68 -3.12
N TRP A 19 -20.24 9.05 -2.63
CA TRP A 19 -19.14 9.74 -1.97
C TRP A 19 -18.41 10.70 -2.94
N ARG A 20 -18.07 10.23 -4.13
CA ARG A 20 -17.29 10.97 -5.13
C ARG A 20 -17.99 12.24 -5.61
N THR A 21 -19.31 12.23 -5.68
CA THR A 21 -20.12 13.38 -6.09
C THR A 21 -19.84 14.61 -5.22
N ASN A 22 -19.61 14.42 -3.91
CA ASN A 22 -19.37 15.48 -2.94
C ASN A 22 -17.90 15.64 -2.53
N ASN A 23 -16.98 14.83 -3.10
CA ASN A 23 -15.56 14.76 -2.69
C ASN A 23 -14.63 14.75 -3.91
N LYS A 24 -14.86 15.65 -4.87
CA LYS A 24 -14.12 15.73 -6.13
C LYS A 24 -12.64 16.08 -5.97
N GLU A 25 -12.29 16.78 -4.89
CA GLU A 25 -10.94 17.23 -4.57
C GLU A 25 -10.05 16.14 -3.94
N TYR A 26 -10.64 14.99 -3.59
CA TYR A 26 -9.85 13.85 -3.12
C TYR A 26 -9.18 13.14 -4.29
N TYR A 27 -7.95 12.69 -4.11
CA TYR A 27 -7.20 11.90 -5.08
C TYR A 27 -6.64 10.62 -4.49
N LEU A 28 -6.46 9.61 -5.32
CA LEU A 28 -5.92 8.30 -4.93
C LEU A 28 -4.47 8.47 -4.45
N VAL A 29 -4.12 7.88 -3.31
CA VAL A 29 -2.77 7.95 -2.72
C VAL A 29 -2.17 6.59 -2.40
N SER A 30 -2.98 5.58 -2.10
CA SER A 30 -2.46 4.23 -1.83
C SER A 30 -3.48 3.12 -2.10
N LEU A 31 -2.93 1.94 -2.39
CA LEU A 31 -3.62 0.65 -2.37
C LEU A 31 -2.90 -0.22 -1.35
N PHE A 32 -3.64 -0.76 -0.38
CA PHE A 32 -3.10 -1.53 0.72
C PHE A 32 -3.73 -2.93 0.77
N TYR A 33 -2.88 -3.95 0.88
CA TYR A 33 -3.26 -5.35 1.02
C TYR A 33 -2.59 -5.98 2.22
N ILE A 34 -3.31 -6.87 2.89
CA ILE A 34 -2.79 -7.69 3.99
C ILE A 34 -3.22 -9.15 3.82
N SER A 35 -2.29 -10.09 3.99
CA SER A 35 -2.54 -11.52 3.76
C SER A 35 -3.59 -12.15 4.68
N ASP A 36 -3.84 -11.56 5.84
CA ASP A 36 -4.89 -12.01 6.78
C ASP A 36 -6.31 -11.80 6.22
N LYS A 37 -6.44 -10.91 5.23
CA LYS A 37 -7.68 -10.58 4.55
C LYS A 37 -7.53 -10.73 3.03
N PRO A 38 -7.37 -11.96 2.51
CA PRO A 38 -6.92 -12.21 1.15
C PRO A 38 -7.89 -11.71 0.06
N ASN A 39 -9.16 -11.45 0.42
CA ASN A 39 -10.19 -10.97 -0.50
C ASN A 39 -10.54 -9.49 -0.32
N GLU A 40 -9.81 -8.78 0.54
CA GLU A 40 -10.03 -7.37 0.84
C GLU A 40 -8.85 -6.53 0.37
N ILE A 41 -9.14 -5.36 -0.17
CA ILE A 41 -8.16 -4.32 -0.45
C ILE A 41 -8.64 -3.01 0.13
N GLN A 42 -7.74 -2.29 0.79
CA GLN A 42 -7.98 -0.91 1.22
C GLN A 42 -7.48 0.04 0.12
N ILE A 43 -8.31 1.01 -0.21
CA ILE A 43 -8.07 2.01 -1.26
C ILE A 43 -8.24 3.38 -0.62
N ASP A 44 -7.16 4.17 -0.60
CA ASP A 44 -7.10 5.42 0.14
C ASP A 44 -7.13 6.63 -0.79
N TYR A 45 -8.04 7.55 -0.50
CA TYR A 45 -8.16 8.85 -1.15
C TYR A 45 -7.86 9.97 -0.16
N TYR A 46 -7.03 10.91 -0.55
CA TYR A 46 -6.55 12.01 0.30
C TYR A 46 -7.02 13.36 -0.19
N ASN A 47 -7.37 14.23 0.76
CA ASN A 47 -7.65 15.65 0.55
C ASN A 47 -6.56 16.50 1.19
N SER A 48 -5.76 17.19 0.39
CA SER A 48 -4.65 17.98 0.88
C SER A 48 -5.09 19.23 1.65
N LYS A 49 -6.24 19.83 1.28
CA LYS A 49 -6.77 21.03 1.97
C LYS A 49 -7.24 20.71 3.39
N LYS A 50 -7.90 19.58 3.56
CA LYS A 50 -8.40 19.11 4.86
C LYS A 50 -7.36 18.31 5.65
N ASN A 51 -6.32 17.82 4.97
CA ASN A 51 -5.35 16.85 5.48
C ASN A 51 -6.00 15.58 6.03
N THR A 52 -6.99 15.06 5.29
CA THR A 52 -7.77 13.88 5.68
C THR A 52 -7.74 12.80 4.60
N ILE A 53 -7.88 11.54 5.04
CA ILE A 53 -8.01 10.37 4.18
C ILE A 53 -9.40 9.78 4.34
N THR A 54 -10.01 9.41 3.22
CA THR A 54 -11.13 8.48 3.17
C THR A 54 -10.63 7.14 2.66
N SER A 55 -10.82 6.08 3.43
CA SER A 55 -10.41 4.72 3.10
C SER A 55 -11.61 3.86 2.73
N PHE A 56 -11.52 3.16 1.61
CA PHE A 56 -12.50 2.16 1.17
C PHE A 56 -11.90 0.77 1.34
N ASN A 57 -12.44 -0.02 2.24
CA ASN A 57 -12.13 -1.44 2.35
C ASN A 57 -13.10 -2.20 1.42
N TYR A 58 -12.58 -2.61 0.27
CA TYR A 58 -13.35 -3.27 -0.78
C TYR A 58 -13.12 -4.78 -0.78
N SER A 59 -14.20 -5.52 -0.77
CA SER A 59 -14.25 -6.95 -1.12
C SER A 59 -15.35 -7.19 -2.15
N LYS A 60 -15.39 -8.38 -2.78
CA LYS A 60 -16.42 -8.69 -3.79
C LYS A 60 -17.85 -8.54 -3.28
N ASN A 61 -18.07 -8.66 -1.97
CA ASN A 61 -19.40 -8.71 -1.35
C ASN A 61 -19.72 -7.49 -0.49
N SER A 62 -18.76 -6.59 -0.25
CA SER A 62 -18.97 -5.46 0.64
C SER A 62 -17.99 -4.32 0.38
N VAL A 63 -18.47 -3.11 0.66
CA VAL A 63 -17.65 -1.90 0.72
C VAL A 63 -17.84 -1.30 2.11
N PHE A 64 -16.74 -1.17 2.85
CA PHE A 64 -16.73 -0.46 4.12
C PHE A 64 -15.93 0.83 3.98
N VAL A 65 -16.52 1.95 4.40
CA VAL A 65 -15.94 3.29 4.21
C VAL A 65 -15.59 3.91 5.55
N VAL A 66 -14.30 4.28 5.73
CA VAL A 66 -13.84 5.10 6.85
C VAL A 66 -13.56 6.50 6.31
N LYS A 67 -14.39 7.47 6.70
CA LYS A 67 -14.33 8.85 6.21
C LYS A 67 -13.49 9.73 7.11
N ASP A 68 -12.79 10.69 6.49
CA ASP A 68 -12.14 11.83 7.14
C ASP A 68 -11.21 11.49 8.32
N SER A 69 -10.48 10.39 8.20
CA SER A 69 -9.40 10.07 9.13
C SER A 69 -8.26 11.09 8.98
N GLN A 70 -7.81 11.67 10.08
CA GLN A 70 -6.66 12.57 10.05
C GLN A 70 -5.37 11.85 9.72
N VAL A 71 -4.55 12.44 8.86
CA VAL A 71 -3.22 11.92 8.59
C VAL A 71 -2.33 12.17 9.80
N MET A 72 -2.06 11.11 10.57
CA MET A 72 -1.13 11.17 11.69
C MET A 72 0.31 11.11 11.18
N SER A 73 0.81 12.21 10.62
CA SER A 73 2.21 12.37 10.24
C SER A 73 2.91 13.34 11.20
N LYS A 74 4.10 12.95 11.68
CA LYS A 74 4.96 13.84 12.48
C LYS A 74 5.42 15.07 11.67
N THR A 75 5.43 14.97 10.36
CA THR A 75 5.68 16.07 9.42
C THR A 75 4.38 16.33 8.66
N LYS A 76 3.91 17.57 8.61
CA LYS A 76 2.72 17.98 7.81
C LYS A 76 2.99 17.87 6.30
N LYS A 77 3.45 16.70 5.86
CA LYS A 77 3.83 16.47 4.48
C LYS A 77 2.61 15.99 3.70
N GLU A 78 2.34 16.69 2.61
CA GLU A 78 1.26 16.35 1.70
C GLU A 78 1.53 15.01 1.01
N LEU A 79 0.55 14.11 1.01
CA LEU A 79 0.64 12.84 0.29
C LEU A 79 0.53 13.12 -1.22
N LYS A 80 1.38 12.48 -2.01
CA LYS A 80 1.41 12.66 -3.46
C LYS A 80 0.42 11.74 -4.15
N PRO A 81 -0.17 12.17 -5.29
CA PRO A 81 -1.07 11.34 -6.06
C PRO A 81 -0.41 10.03 -6.51
N LEU A 82 -1.19 8.96 -6.52
CA LEU A 82 -0.83 7.67 -7.08
C LEU A 82 -1.32 7.60 -8.54
N VAL A 83 -0.38 7.66 -9.49
CA VAL A 83 -0.65 7.50 -10.93
C VAL A 83 -0.40 6.05 -11.32
N LEU A 84 -1.41 5.39 -11.90
CA LEU A 84 -1.38 3.93 -12.16
C LEU A 84 -0.86 3.56 -13.55
N GLU A 85 -0.51 4.54 -14.39
CA GLU A 85 -0.04 4.28 -15.74
C GLU A 85 1.33 3.59 -15.76
N GLY A 86 1.38 2.44 -16.43
CA GLY A 86 2.61 1.64 -16.59
C GLY A 86 3.06 0.92 -15.31
N ILE A 87 2.21 0.79 -14.30
CA ILE A 87 2.52 0.06 -13.07
C ILE A 87 2.45 -1.45 -13.32
N SER A 88 3.46 -2.18 -12.85
CA SER A 88 3.50 -3.64 -12.88
C SER A 88 2.42 -4.24 -11.97
N GLU A 89 1.92 -5.41 -12.37
CA GLU A 89 0.88 -6.11 -11.61
C GLU A 89 1.35 -6.52 -10.20
N PHE A 90 0.42 -6.56 -9.29
CA PHE A 90 0.61 -6.98 -7.89
C PHE A 90 1.34 -8.32 -7.75
N ASP A 91 0.94 -9.33 -8.54
CA ASP A 91 1.51 -10.68 -8.44
C ASP A 91 2.99 -10.69 -8.85
N ASN A 92 3.37 -9.91 -9.87
CA ASN A 92 4.76 -9.77 -10.30
C ASN A 92 5.63 -9.09 -9.22
N ALA A 93 5.10 -8.07 -8.55
CA ALA A 93 5.79 -7.40 -7.46
C ALA A 93 6.01 -8.33 -6.27
N LEU A 94 4.99 -9.12 -5.90
CA LEU A 94 5.08 -10.09 -4.82
C LEU A 94 6.10 -11.20 -5.15
N GLU A 95 6.06 -11.77 -6.35
CA GLU A 95 7.02 -12.80 -6.81
C GLU A 95 8.46 -12.28 -6.79
N THR A 96 8.67 -11.04 -7.23
CA THR A 96 10.00 -10.41 -7.19
C THR A 96 10.51 -10.27 -5.75
N ALA A 97 9.67 -9.79 -4.82
CA ALA A 97 10.06 -9.68 -3.42
C ALA A 97 10.31 -11.04 -2.75
N LEU A 98 9.50 -12.07 -3.09
CA LEU A 98 9.72 -13.45 -2.63
C LEU A 98 11.03 -14.04 -3.14
N SER A 99 11.44 -13.71 -4.37
CA SER A 99 12.73 -14.13 -4.93
C SER A 99 13.90 -13.52 -4.14
N TYR A 100 13.87 -12.22 -3.85
CA TYR A 100 14.87 -11.57 -2.99
C TYR A 100 14.89 -12.17 -1.58
N LYS A 101 13.71 -12.42 -1.01
CA LYS A 101 13.59 -13.05 0.31
C LYS A 101 14.20 -14.46 0.31
N LYS A 102 13.94 -15.26 -0.72
CA LYS A 102 14.49 -16.63 -0.85
C LYS A 102 16.01 -16.61 -0.97
N GLU A 103 16.58 -15.66 -1.71
CA GLU A 103 18.01 -15.53 -1.90
C GLU A 103 18.73 -15.12 -0.60
N LYS A 104 18.24 -14.09 0.09
CA LYS A 104 18.94 -13.47 1.22
C LYS A 104 18.47 -13.92 2.60
N HIS A 105 17.23 -14.40 2.70
CA HIS A 105 16.57 -14.74 3.97
C HIS A 105 15.79 -16.06 3.83
N SER A 106 16.41 -17.10 3.23
CA SER A 106 15.76 -18.39 2.93
C SER A 106 15.20 -19.09 4.18
N LYS A 107 15.84 -18.91 5.33
CA LYS A 107 15.45 -19.54 6.60
C LYS A 107 14.26 -18.84 7.30
N GLU A 108 13.90 -17.65 6.84
CA GLU A 108 12.81 -16.89 7.46
C GLU A 108 11.47 -17.35 6.88
N GLU A 109 10.59 -17.89 7.71
CA GLU A 109 9.23 -18.26 7.34
C GLU A 109 8.30 -17.05 7.49
N VAL A 110 7.55 -16.73 6.44
CA VAL A 110 6.63 -15.58 6.41
C VAL A 110 5.33 -15.96 7.13
N TYR A 111 5.02 -15.24 8.18
CA TYR A 111 3.77 -15.32 8.91
C TYR A 111 2.69 -14.43 8.28
N LYS A 112 3.08 -13.19 7.91
CA LYS A 112 2.15 -12.19 7.37
C LYS A 112 2.84 -11.38 6.28
N THR A 113 2.08 -11.05 5.23
CA THR A 113 2.52 -10.17 4.15
C THR A 113 1.65 -8.93 4.10
N ILE A 114 2.28 -7.76 4.05
CA ILE A 114 1.64 -6.46 3.81
C ILE A 114 2.21 -5.89 2.53
N ILE A 115 1.35 -5.41 1.63
CA ILE A 115 1.77 -4.83 0.35
C ILE A 115 1.07 -3.49 0.18
N ILE A 116 1.84 -2.46 -0.11
CA ILE A 116 1.36 -1.10 -0.30
C ILE A 116 1.88 -0.56 -1.63
N LEU A 117 0.98 -0.14 -2.50
CA LEU A 117 1.33 0.68 -3.66
C LEU A 117 1.10 2.14 -3.29
N GLN A 118 2.13 2.95 -3.36
CA GLN A 118 2.07 4.37 -2.97
C GLN A 118 3.14 5.20 -3.67
N ASN A 119 2.98 6.51 -3.63
CA ASN A 119 4.05 7.43 -3.98
C ASN A 119 4.91 7.68 -2.72
N ASP A 120 6.21 7.35 -2.79
CA ASP A 120 7.16 7.49 -1.69
C ASP A 120 8.21 8.56 -2.03
N ASP A 121 8.20 9.65 -1.29
CA ASP A 121 9.14 10.76 -1.45
C ASP A 121 10.40 10.63 -0.56
N THR A 122 10.54 9.52 0.16
CA THR A 122 11.81 9.18 0.84
C THR A 122 12.85 8.63 -0.13
N ILE A 123 12.43 8.16 -1.30
CA ILE A 123 13.30 7.63 -2.36
C ILE A 123 13.88 8.78 -3.20
N THR A 124 13.04 9.69 -3.66
CA THR A 124 13.44 10.92 -4.36
C THR A 124 12.59 12.09 -3.88
N LYS A 125 13.10 13.34 -3.97
CA LYS A 125 12.33 14.54 -3.58
C LYS A 125 11.04 14.72 -4.38
N GLU A 126 11.07 14.32 -5.65
CA GLU A 126 9.89 14.36 -6.54
C GLU A 126 8.88 13.27 -6.19
N GLY A 127 9.28 12.27 -5.39
CA GLY A 127 8.54 11.06 -5.11
C GLY A 127 8.71 10.00 -6.19
N ARG A 128 8.53 8.75 -5.82
CA ARG A 128 8.56 7.61 -6.73
C ARG A 128 7.45 6.64 -6.37
N ILE A 129 6.72 6.16 -7.35
CA ILE A 129 5.70 5.15 -7.10
C ILE A 129 6.39 3.81 -6.88
N ILE A 130 6.09 3.19 -5.76
CA ILE A 130 6.73 1.97 -5.29
C ILE A 130 5.71 0.91 -4.89
N TRP A 131 6.08 -0.35 -5.07
CA TRP A 131 5.56 -1.47 -4.30
C TRP A 131 6.38 -1.60 -3.03
N ASN A 132 5.77 -1.30 -1.89
CA ASN A 132 6.35 -1.48 -0.57
C ASN A 132 5.84 -2.80 0.01
N ILE A 133 6.70 -3.83 0.06
CA ILE A 133 6.35 -5.20 0.44
C ILE A 133 7.02 -5.53 1.76
N ILE A 134 6.22 -5.88 2.74
CA ILE A 134 6.65 -6.15 4.11
C ILE A 134 6.29 -7.59 4.46
N PHE A 135 7.30 -8.38 4.78
CA PHE A 135 7.15 -9.71 5.33
C PHE A 135 7.38 -9.68 6.84
N ILE A 136 6.41 -10.11 7.60
CA ILE A 136 6.54 -10.38 9.04
C ILE A 136 6.78 -11.89 9.17
N THR A 137 7.86 -12.27 9.85
CA THR A 137 8.28 -13.67 9.96
C THR A 137 7.92 -14.28 11.31
N ASN A 138 7.88 -15.62 11.37
CA ASN A 138 7.67 -16.38 12.61
C ASN A 138 8.78 -16.11 13.65
N SER A 139 9.97 -15.67 13.21
CA SER A 139 11.08 -15.28 14.11
C SER A 139 10.99 -13.82 14.58
N PHE A 140 9.82 -13.17 14.43
CA PHE A 140 9.58 -11.78 14.82
C PHE A 140 10.50 -10.76 14.12
N LYS A 141 10.89 -11.04 12.88
CA LYS A 141 11.57 -10.07 12.01
C LYS A 141 10.60 -9.44 11.03
N VAL A 142 10.89 -8.20 10.68
CA VAL A 142 10.22 -7.44 9.61
C VAL A 142 11.22 -7.26 8.48
N ILE A 143 10.94 -7.87 7.33
CA ILE A 143 11.72 -7.73 6.11
C ILE A 143 10.94 -6.82 5.17
N ASN A 144 11.53 -5.72 4.78
CA ASN A 144 10.89 -4.72 3.92
C ASN A 144 11.65 -4.58 2.61
N TYR A 145 10.94 -4.71 1.49
CA TYR A 145 11.42 -4.44 0.14
C TYR A 145 10.63 -3.30 -0.48
N LYS A 146 11.34 -2.26 -0.97
CA LYS A 146 10.75 -1.24 -1.81
C LYS A 146 11.20 -1.46 -3.25
N LEU A 147 10.25 -1.77 -4.12
CA LEU A 147 10.48 -1.99 -5.55
C LEU A 147 9.91 -0.80 -6.34
N ASP A 148 10.60 -0.38 -7.38
CA ASP A 148 10.01 0.54 -8.36
C ASP A 148 8.74 -0.08 -8.93
N ALA A 149 7.65 0.67 -8.95
CA ALA A 149 6.37 0.11 -9.32
C ALA A 149 6.23 -0.21 -10.82
N LYS A 150 7.09 0.36 -11.69
CA LYS A 150 7.03 0.13 -13.14
C LYS A 150 7.90 -1.03 -13.59
N ASN A 151 9.16 -1.05 -13.15
CA ASN A 151 10.16 -2.03 -13.64
C ASN A 151 10.58 -3.06 -12.59
N LEU A 152 10.04 -2.98 -11.35
CA LEU A 152 10.31 -3.87 -10.21
C LEU A 152 11.78 -3.87 -9.75
N GLU A 153 12.54 -2.84 -10.09
CA GLU A 153 13.90 -2.65 -9.59
C GLU A 153 13.90 -2.50 -8.07
N LEU A 154 14.82 -3.18 -7.38
CA LEU A 154 14.99 -3.06 -5.94
C LEU A 154 15.59 -1.69 -5.58
N LEU A 155 14.80 -0.85 -4.93
CA LEU A 155 15.21 0.49 -4.50
C LEU A 155 15.74 0.52 -3.08
N SER A 156 15.18 -0.31 -2.20
CA SER A 156 15.55 -0.38 -0.78
C SER A 156 15.19 -1.73 -0.20
N GLN A 157 16.02 -2.17 0.74
CA GLN A 157 15.80 -3.38 1.53
C GLN A 157 16.21 -3.12 2.98
N ASN A 158 15.33 -3.51 3.91
CA ASN A 158 15.62 -3.45 5.35
C ASN A 158 15.15 -4.72 6.04
N ILE A 159 15.89 -5.13 7.08
CA ILE A 159 15.47 -6.18 8.01
C ILE A 159 15.64 -5.67 9.44
N ASN A 160 14.59 -5.77 10.24
CA ASN A 160 14.59 -5.34 11.63
C ASN A 160 13.88 -6.39 12.50
N SER A 161 14.28 -6.48 13.78
CA SER A 161 13.49 -7.21 14.76
C SER A 161 12.28 -6.38 15.18
N ILE A 162 11.10 -6.99 15.35
CA ILE A 162 9.92 -6.32 15.91
C ILE A 162 10.24 -5.71 17.27
N PHE A 163 11.07 -6.35 18.07
CA PHE A 163 11.48 -5.85 19.39
C PHE A 163 12.28 -4.56 19.34
N SER A 164 12.95 -4.25 18.23
CA SER A 164 13.68 -2.97 18.07
C SER A 164 12.75 -1.74 17.99
N PHE A 165 11.46 -1.93 17.73
CA PHE A 165 10.46 -0.86 17.69
C PHE A 165 9.82 -0.59 19.06
N ILE A 166 9.98 -1.51 20.03
CA ILE A 166 9.36 -1.41 21.38
C ILE A 166 10.28 -0.67 22.35
N GLN A 167 11.57 -0.55 22.04
CA GLN A 167 12.59 0.04 22.92
C GLN A 167 12.83 1.55 22.73
N LYS A 168 11.86 2.29 22.11
CA LYS A 168 11.96 3.75 21.94
C LYS A 168 10.86 4.50 22.63
#